data_e010a3d08082accdf91aab22728207ef
#
_entry.id   e010a3d08082accdf91aab22728207ef
#
_cell.length_a   1.000
_cell.length_b   1.000
_cell.length_c   1.000
_cell.angle_alpha   90.00
_cell.angle_beta   90.00
_cell.angle_gamma   90.00
#
_symmetry.space_group_name_H-M   'P 1'
#
loop_
_entity.id
_entity.type
_entity.pdbx_description
1 polymer ?
#
loop_
_entity_poly.entity_id
_entity_poly.type
_entity_poly.pdbx_seq_one_letter_code
_entity_poly.pdbx_strand_id
1 'polypeptide(L)'
;MQLDKETKLKQEKERCRQLAQRVAEEARPASAQVLNSESDLLEKALRRAGIRAEEWSAQAAEPVDLLVVEDPVWSHLPQQLPEKVLLASVDSTMMAAWAEQLARRGYYRDFRWRSKGRAQQSALFCTGSAVPAPLMMVQGYEQEMDTLRDRMVRAERTCSEEAALIERLRSDLALSRSHEQ
;
A
#
# COMPACT_ATOMS: atom_id res chain seq x y z
N MET A 1 -22.79 -12.13 13.82
CA MET A 1 -21.73 -12.64 12.89
C MET A 1 -21.98 -12.29 11.42
N GLN A 2 -23.22 -12.25 10.89
CA GLN A 2 -23.50 -11.85 9.51
C GLN A 2 -23.29 -10.37 9.21
N LEU A 3 -23.68 -9.47 10.10
CA LEU A 3 -23.49 -8.01 9.94
C LEU A 3 -22.04 -7.60 9.75
N ASP A 4 -21.09 -8.31 10.37
CA ASP A 4 -19.67 -8.03 10.24
C ASP A 4 -19.11 -8.41 8.85
N LYS A 5 -19.61 -9.50 8.25
CA LYS A 5 -19.20 -9.93 6.91
C LYS A 5 -19.70 -8.99 5.80
N GLU A 6 -20.92 -8.51 5.90
CA GLU A 6 -21.48 -7.56 4.93
C GLU A 6 -20.76 -6.21 4.98
N THR A 7 -20.43 -5.75 6.18
CA THR A 7 -19.70 -4.51 6.38
C THR A 7 -18.29 -4.61 5.81
N LYS A 8 -17.57 -5.72 6.05
CA LYS A 8 -16.24 -5.97 5.48
C LYS A 8 -16.27 -6.02 3.97
N LEU A 9 -17.23 -6.73 3.38
CA LEU A 9 -17.37 -6.81 1.93
C LEU A 9 -17.68 -5.43 1.30
N LYS A 10 -18.47 -4.61 1.98
CA LYS A 10 -18.78 -3.25 1.50
C LYS A 10 -17.53 -2.36 1.55
N GLN A 11 -16.75 -2.43 2.61
CA GLN A 11 -15.49 -1.71 2.74
C GLN A 11 -14.49 -2.14 1.67
N GLU A 12 -14.37 -3.44 1.42
CA GLU A 12 -13.51 -4.00 0.38
C GLU A 12 -13.89 -3.51 -1.02
N LYS A 13 -15.18 -3.56 -1.37
CA LYS A 13 -15.68 -3.02 -2.65
C LYS A 13 -15.35 -1.55 -2.83
N GLU A 14 -15.51 -0.75 -1.78
CA GLU A 14 -15.18 0.68 -1.82
C GLU A 14 -13.68 0.90 -1.98
N ARG A 15 -12.85 0.13 -1.28
CA ARG A 15 -11.39 0.14 -1.42
C ARG A 15 -10.96 -0.15 -2.86
N CYS A 16 -11.46 -1.24 -3.44
CA CYS A 16 -11.16 -1.60 -4.82
C CYS A 16 -11.62 -0.53 -5.82
N ARG A 17 -12.79 0.08 -5.59
CA ARG A 17 -13.32 1.16 -6.43
C ARG A 17 -12.40 2.38 -6.41
N GLN A 18 -11.97 2.82 -5.22
CA GLN A 18 -11.08 3.98 -5.06
C GLN A 18 -9.71 3.72 -5.69
N LEU A 19 -9.16 2.52 -5.51
CA LEU A 19 -7.89 2.15 -6.13
C LEU A 19 -8.00 2.12 -7.64
N ALA A 20 -9.05 1.51 -8.19
CA ALA A 20 -9.27 1.42 -9.64
C ALA A 20 -9.46 2.79 -10.29
N GLN A 21 -10.22 3.67 -9.66
CA GLN A 21 -10.40 5.05 -10.13
C GLN A 21 -9.06 5.79 -10.19
N ARG A 22 -8.27 5.65 -9.14
CA ARG A 22 -6.96 6.25 -9.07
C ARG A 22 -5.99 5.69 -10.12
N VAL A 23 -6.02 4.38 -10.37
CA VAL A 23 -5.24 3.75 -11.44
C VAL A 23 -5.61 4.35 -12.80
N ALA A 24 -6.89 4.54 -13.06
CA ALA A 24 -7.36 5.14 -14.30
C ALA A 24 -6.91 6.59 -14.45
N GLU A 25 -6.92 7.38 -13.37
CA GLU A 25 -6.57 8.81 -13.40
C GLU A 25 -5.05 9.06 -13.47
N GLU A 26 -4.27 8.33 -12.65
CA GLU A 26 -2.85 8.61 -12.43
C GLU A 26 -1.92 7.71 -13.26
N ALA A 27 -2.16 6.39 -13.33
CA ALA A 27 -1.33 5.46 -14.09
C ALA A 27 -1.76 5.32 -15.56
N ARG A 28 -3.05 5.52 -15.85
CA ARG A 28 -3.67 5.52 -17.18
C ARG A 28 -3.27 4.32 -18.07
N PRO A 29 -3.35 3.08 -17.58
CA PRO A 29 -3.06 1.93 -18.42
C PRO A 29 -4.26 1.62 -19.31
N ALA A 30 -4.03 1.13 -20.54
CA ALA A 30 -5.10 0.59 -21.37
C ALA A 30 -5.47 -0.83 -20.93
N SER A 31 -4.48 -1.58 -20.40
CA SER A 31 -4.64 -2.95 -19.93
C SER A 31 -3.94 -3.19 -18.60
N ALA A 32 -4.51 -4.06 -17.77
CA ALA A 32 -3.94 -4.44 -16.49
C ALA A 32 -4.16 -5.92 -16.20
N GLN A 33 -3.23 -6.53 -15.52
CA GLN A 33 -3.41 -7.85 -14.89
C GLN A 33 -3.35 -7.71 -13.37
N VAL A 34 -4.18 -8.49 -12.67
CA VAL A 34 -4.26 -8.51 -11.21
C VAL A 34 -3.69 -9.82 -10.70
N LEU A 35 -2.68 -9.75 -9.87
CA LEU A 35 -2.00 -10.89 -9.25
C LEU A 35 -2.37 -10.96 -7.77
N ASN A 36 -2.62 -12.17 -7.29
CA ASN A 36 -2.95 -12.50 -5.89
C ASN A 36 -4.27 -11.90 -5.36
N SER A 37 -5.19 -11.57 -6.21
CA SER A 37 -6.50 -11.15 -5.74
C SER A 37 -7.26 -12.35 -5.15
N GLU A 38 -7.64 -12.26 -3.87
CA GLU A 38 -8.53 -13.25 -3.24
C GLU A 38 -9.96 -13.18 -3.79
N SER A 39 -10.28 -12.09 -4.51
CA SER A 39 -11.60 -11.85 -5.08
C SER A 39 -11.49 -11.11 -6.40
N ASP A 40 -12.46 -11.31 -7.29
CA ASP A 40 -12.56 -10.59 -8.55
C ASP A 40 -12.99 -9.11 -8.43
N LEU A 41 -13.02 -8.58 -7.20
CA LEU A 41 -13.54 -7.24 -6.92
C LEU A 41 -12.68 -6.14 -7.54
N LEU A 42 -11.37 -6.24 -7.43
CA LEU A 42 -10.45 -5.25 -8.00
C LEU A 42 -10.48 -5.29 -9.53
N GLU A 43 -10.48 -6.48 -10.11
CA GLU A 43 -10.58 -6.66 -11.56
C GLU A 43 -11.88 -6.07 -12.12
N LYS A 44 -13.02 -6.35 -11.46
CA LYS A 44 -14.31 -5.74 -11.81
C LYS A 44 -14.32 -4.22 -11.66
N ALA A 45 -13.64 -3.71 -10.63
CA ALA A 45 -13.54 -2.27 -10.41
C ALA A 45 -12.68 -1.59 -11.49
N LEU A 46 -11.56 -2.20 -11.90
CA LEU A 46 -10.71 -1.71 -13.00
C LEU A 46 -11.48 -1.70 -14.33
N ARG A 47 -12.23 -2.76 -14.64
CA ARG A 47 -13.07 -2.80 -15.85
C ARG A 47 -14.14 -1.70 -15.85
N ARG A 48 -14.76 -1.41 -14.70
CA ARG A 48 -15.72 -0.29 -14.56
C ARG A 48 -15.06 1.08 -14.72
N ALA A 49 -13.79 1.18 -14.38
CA ALA A 49 -12.98 2.39 -14.61
C ALA A 49 -12.47 2.52 -16.05
N GLY A 50 -12.87 1.62 -16.97
CA GLY A 50 -12.51 1.67 -18.38
C GLY A 50 -11.19 1.00 -18.73
N ILE A 51 -10.60 0.22 -17.82
CA ILE A 51 -9.34 -0.49 -18.04
C ILE A 51 -9.66 -1.95 -18.41
N ARG A 52 -9.04 -2.48 -19.46
CA ARG A 52 -9.11 -3.91 -19.77
C ARG A 52 -8.35 -4.69 -18.69
N ALA A 53 -9.05 -5.28 -17.74
CA ALA A 53 -8.44 -5.98 -16.62
C ALA A 53 -8.76 -7.46 -16.61
N GLU A 54 -7.79 -8.29 -16.26
CA GLU A 54 -7.90 -9.74 -16.15
C GLU A 54 -7.02 -10.27 -15.01
N GLU A 55 -7.31 -11.48 -14.56
CA GLU A 55 -6.45 -12.18 -13.62
C GLU A 55 -5.09 -12.47 -14.27
N TRP A 56 -4.02 -12.34 -13.48
CA TRP A 56 -2.68 -12.62 -13.97
C TRP A 56 -2.53 -14.09 -14.38
N SER A 57 -1.93 -14.30 -15.54
CA SER A 57 -1.58 -15.63 -16.05
C SER A 57 -0.15 -15.62 -16.59
N ALA A 58 0.64 -16.62 -16.16
CA ALA A 58 1.98 -16.82 -16.70
C ALA A 58 1.99 -17.15 -18.20
N GLN A 59 0.84 -17.53 -18.75
CA GLN A 59 0.64 -17.93 -20.16
C GLN A 59 -0.04 -16.83 -20.98
N ALA A 60 -0.24 -15.63 -20.39
CA ALA A 60 -0.88 -14.53 -21.12
C ALA A 60 -0.07 -14.20 -22.37
N ALA A 61 -0.72 -14.27 -23.51
CA ALA A 61 -0.08 -14.08 -24.82
C ALA A 61 0.18 -12.61 -25.15
N GLU A 62 -0.51 -11.69 -24.51
CA GLU A 62 -0.41 -10.26 -24.79
C GLU A 62 0.30 -9.51 -23.65
N PRO A 63 1.22 -8.60 -23.99
CA PRO A 63 1.82 -7.71 -23.00
C PRO A 63 0.74 -6.78 -22.42
N VAL A 64 0.77 -6.58 -21.12
CA VAL A 64 -0.11 -5.62 -20.43
C VAL A 64 0.68 -4.38 -20.03
N ASP A 65 -0.03 -3.26 -19.86
CA ASP A 65 0.61 -1.99 -19.47
C ASP A 65 0.91 -1.93 -17.97
N LEU A 66 0.11 -2.64 -17.16
CA LEU A 66 0.19 -2.58 -15.71
C LEU A 66 -0.02 -3.95 -15.08
N LEU A 67 0.83 -4.35 -14.18
CA LEU A 67 0.58 -5.41 -13.21
C LEU A 67 0.18 -4.80 -11.87
N VAL A 68 -0.99 -5.18 -11.36
CA VAL A 68 -1.43 -4.85 -10.00
C VAL A 68 -1.23 -6.07 -9.13
N VAL A 69 -0.44 -5.94 -8.08
CA VAL A 69 -0.22 -7.00 -7.09
C VAL A 69 -0.99 -6.64 -5.85
N GLU A 70 -2.05 -7.39 -5.56
CA GLU A 70 -2.88 -7.20 -4.38
C GLU A 70 -2.45 -8.19 -3.31
N ASP A 71 -2.14 -7.66 -2.11
CA ASP A 71 -1.71 -8.42 -0.93
C ASP A 71 -0.69 -9.52 -1.27
N PRO A 72 0.55 -9.16 -1.62
CA PRO A 72 1.56 -10.10 -2.08
C PRO A 72 1.85 -11.17 -1.02
N VAL A 73 1.40 -12.38 -1.28
CA VAL A 73 1.63 -13.57 -0.42
C VAL A 73 2.90 -14.31 -0.81
N TRP A 74 3.46 -13.99 -1.97
CA TRP A 74 4.52 -14.77 -2.63
C TRP A 74 5.89 -14.16 -2.40
N SER A 75 6.87 -15.03 -2.24
CA SER A 75 8.27 -14.61 -2.10
C SER A 75 8.91 -14.15 -3.40
N HIS A 76 8.29 -14.40 -4.55
CA HIS A 76 8.92 -14.17 -5.86
C HIS A 76 8.00 -13.45 -6.85
N LEU A 77 8.56 -12.42 -7.48
CA LEU A 77 7.95 -11.74 -8.62
C LEU A 77 7.91 -12.64 -9.87
N PRO A 78 6.89 -12.50 -10.74
CA PRO A 78 6.90 -13.11 -12.06
C PRO A 78 8.18 -12.82 -12.83
N GLN A 79 8.59 -13.75 -13.70
CA GLN A 79 9.81 -13.55 -14.50
C GLN A 79 9.67 -12.39 -15.49
N GLN A 80 8.52 -12.29 -16.13
CA GLN A 80 8.19 -11.19 -17.04
C GLN A 80 7.26 -10.22 -16.34
N LEU A 81 7.62 -8.96 -16.38
CA LEU A 81 6.87 -7.88 -15.77
C LEU A 81 6.63 -6.78 -16.83
N PRO A 82 5.46 -6.12 -16.81
CA PRO A 82 5.21 -4.96 -17.65
C PRO A 82 6.02 -3.73 -17.20
N GLU A 83 5.97 -2.66 -17.98
CA GLU A 83 6.68 -1.42 -17.64
C GLU A 83 6.22 -0.78 -16.31
N LYS A 84 5.00 -1.04 -15.90
CA LYS A 84 4.43 -0.52 -14.64
C LYS A 84 3.97 -1.65 -13.74
N VAL A 85 4.34 -1.57 -12.47
CA VAL A 85 3.89 -2.49 -11.41
C VAL A 85 3.35 -1.69 -10.25
N LEU A 86 2.11 -1.93 -9.88
CA LEU A 86 1.46 -1.36 -8.71
C LEU A 86 1.39 -2.39 -7.60
N LEU A 87 2.04 -2.12 -6.50
CA LEU A 87 1.88 -2.89 -5.28
C LEU A 87 0.76 -2.26 -4.44
N ALA A 88 -0.18 -3.07 -3.99
CA ALA A 88 -1.27 -2.65 -3.12
C ALA A 88 -1.42 -3.67 -1.99
N SER A 89 -1.07 -3.30 -0.77
CA SER A 89 -1.11 -4.21 0.38
C SER A 89 -1.38 -3.48 1.68
N VAL A 90 -1.89 -4.21 2.66
CA VAL A 90 -2.00 -3.77 4.05
C VAL A 90 -0.72 -4.09 4.84
N ASP A 91 0.11 -5.00 4.36
CA ASP A 91 1.36 -5.39 5.00
C ASP A 91 2.56 -4.60 4.44
N SER A 92 3.09 -3.70 5.28
CA SER A 92 4.25 -2.89 4.93
C SER A 92 5.55 -3.68 4.75
N THR A 93 5.70 -4.81 5.43
CA THR A 93 6.90 -5.65 5.36
C THR A 93 6.97 -6.35 4.00
N MET A 94 5.83 -6.92 3.58
CA MET A 94 5.73 -7.53 2.25
C MET A 94 5.91 -6.52 1.14
N MET A 95 5.35 -5.31 1.29
CA MET A 95 5.57 -4.20 0.36
C MET A 95 7.05 -3.85 0.21
N ALA A 96 7.80 -3.78 1.31
CA ALA A 96 9.23 -3.48 1.28
C ALA A 96 10.03 -4.58 0.58
N ALA A 97 9.75 -5.85 0.87
CA ALA A 97 10.43 -6.99 0.23
C ALA A 97 10.21 -7.01 -1.29
N TRP A 98 8.99 -6.73 -1.74
CA TRP A 98 8.67 -6.66 -3.17
C TRP A 98 9.27 -5.43 -3.84
N ALA A 99 9.28 -4.29 -3.16
CA ALA A 99 9.94 -3.08 -3.65
C ALA A 99 11.45 -3.30 -3.88
N GLU A 100 12.11 -4.02 -2.99
CA GLU A 100 13.52 -4.38 -3.15
C GLU A 100 13.74 -5.30 -4.37
N GLN A 101 12.88 -6.31 -4.57
CA GLN A 101 12.97 -7.17 -5.74
C GLN A 101 12.74 -6.41 -7.06
N LEU A 102 11.78 -5.46 -7.08
CA LEU A 102 11.54 -4.58 -8.22
C LEU A 102 12.75 -3.69 -8.50
N ALA A 103 13.34 -3.09 -7.47
CA ALA A 103 14.53 -2.25 -7.60
C ALA A 103 15.71 -3.03 -8.20
N ARG A 104 15.94 -4.28 -7.79
CA ARG A 104 16.96 -5.17 -8.36
C ARG A 104 16.73 -5.47 -9.84
N ARG A 105 15.51 -5.36 -10.34
CA ARG A 105 15.13 -5.54 -11.74
C ARG A 105 15.08 -4.24 -12.55
N GLY A 106 15.55 -3.12 -11.95
CA GLY A 106 15.61 -1.82 -12.61
C GLY A 106 14.30 -1.04 -12.60
N TYR A 107 13.36 -1.40 -11.71
CA TYR A 107 12.16 -0.61 -11.48
C TYR A 107 12.42 0.47 -10.44
N TYR A 108 11.86 1.64 -10.68
CA TYR A 108 11.96 2.78 -9.76
C TYR A 108 10.57 3.17 -9.28
N ARG A 109 10.48 3.52 -7.99
CA ARG A 109 9.22 3.99 -7.41
C ARG A 109 8.82 5.33 -8.01
N ASP A 110 7.57 5.43 -8.48
CA ASP A 110 7.00 6.71 -8.90
C ASP A 110 6.49 7.47 -7.67
N PHE A 111 7.23 8.48 -7.23
CA PHE A 111 6.90 9.29 -6.04
C PHE A 111 5.68 10.21 -6.24
N ARG A 112 5.20 10.38 -7.46
CA ARG A 112 3.92 11.06 -7.73
C ARG A 112 2.75 10.22 -7.24
N TRP A 113 2.93 8.90 -7.22
CA TRP A 113 1.95 7.98 -6.65
C TRP A 113 2.07 7.93 -5.12
N ARG A 114 1.20 8.67 -4.41
CA ARG A 114 1.18 8.71 -2.94
C ARG A 114 0.01 7.92 -2.40
N SER A 115 0.22 7.07 -1.39
CA SER A 115 -0.88 6.42 -0.67
C SER A 115 -1.82 7.45 -0.07
N LYS A 116 -3.11 7.35 -0.39
CA LYS A 116 -4.16 8.17 0.20
C LYS A 116 -4.86 7.32 1.27
N GLY A 117 -4.51 7.56 2.54
CA GLY A 117 -5.16 6.89 3.66
C GLY A 117 -4.30 5.82 4.35
N ARG A 118 -4.76 5.38 5.54
CA ARG A 118 -4.04 4.42 6.39
C ARG A 118 -4.41 2.96 6.10
N ALA A 119 -5.54 2.72 5.45
CA ALA A 119 -6.12 1.38 5.33
C ALA A 119 -5.45 0.51 4.27
N GLN A 120 -4.80 1.11 3.28
CA GLN A 120 -4.06 0.39 2.25
C GLN A 120 -2.88 1.21 1.78
N GLN A 121 -1.70 0.62 1.86
CA GLN A 121 -0.51 1.20 1.24
C GLN A 121 -0.47 0.79 -0.23
N SER A 122 -0.10 1.71 -1.11
CA SER A 122 0.12 1.41 -2.52
C SER A 122 1.33 2.17 -3.04
N ALA A 123 2.11 1.52 -3.90
CA ALA A 123 3.28 2.11 -4.53
C ALA A 123 3.36 1.69 -5.99
N LEU A 124 3.51 2.67 -6.89
CA LEU A 124 3.70 2.45 -8.31
C LEU A 124 5.20 2.41 -8.63
N PHE A 125 5.59 1.42 -9.40
CA PHE A 125 6.95 1.23 -9.89
C PHE A 125 6.96 1.25 -11.42
N CYS A 126 7.97 1.88 -12.01
CA CYS A 126 8.09 2.06 -13.45
C CYS A 126 9.51 1.76 -13.94
N THR A 127 9.62 1.39 -15.23
CA THR A 127 10.91 1.22 -15.92
C THR A 127 11.04 2.17 -17.12
N GLY A 128 12.23 2.19 -17.73
CA GLY A 128 12.45 2.85 -19.04
C GLY A 128 12.07 4.32 -19.07
N SER A 129 11.31 4.71 -20.07
CA SER A 129 10.89 6.10 -20.30
C SER A 129 9.91 6.63 -19.24
N ALA A 130 9.32 5.76 -18.47
CA ALA A 130 8.44 6.12 -17.35
C ALA A 130 9.18 6.48 -16.06
N VAL A 131 10.52 6.31 -16.02
CA VAL A 131 11.35 6.65 -14.86
C VAL A 131 11.37 8.16 -14.64
N PRO A 132 11.06 8.65 -13.44
CA PRO A 132 11.18 10.06 -13.11
C PRO A 132 12.61 10.56 -13.26
N ALA A 133 12.79 11.83 -13.64
CA ALA A 133 14.12 12.43 -13.66
C ALA A 133 14.81 12.27 -12.29
N PRO A 134 16.14 12.07 -12.26
CA PRO A 134 16.88 11.83 -11.01
C PRO A 134 16.59 12.84 -9.90
N LEU A 135 16.45 14.12 -10.26
CA LEU A 135 16.12 15.19 -9.32
C LEU A 135 14.74 14.96 -8.65
N MET A 136 13.73 14.53 -9.40
CA MET A 136 12.41 14.24 -8.85
C MET A 136 12.42 13.03 -7.93
N MET A 137 13.29 12.06 -8.20
CA MET A 137 13.48 10.90 -7.32
C MET A 137 14.10 11.32 -5.98
N VAL A 138 15.14 12.15 -6.01
CA VAL A 138 15.78 12.67 -4.79
C VAL A 138 14.78 13.47 -3.96
N GLN A 139 14.05 14.41 -4.57
CA GLN A 139 13.02 15.19 -3.89
C GLN A 139 11.90 14.30 -3.31
N GLY A 140 11.54 13.24 -4.01
CA GLY A 140 10.57 12.26 -3.51
C GLY A 140 11.05 11.53 -2.27
N TYR A 141 12.31 11.09 -2.25
CA TYR A 141 12.93 10.46 -1.08
C TYR A 141 13.03 11.43 0.11
N GLU A 142 13.47 12.67 -0.12
CA GLU A 142 13.53 13.68 0.92
C GLU A 142 12.15 13.90 1.57
N GLN A 143 11.10 14.07 0.77
CA GLN A 143 9.74 14.25 1.29
C GLN A 143 9.22 13.01 2.04
N GLU A 144 9.59 11.81 1.60
CA GLU A 144 9.22 10.58 2.29
C GLU A 144 9.96 10.46 3.62
N MET A 145 11.24 10.77 3.66
CA MET A 145 12.05 10.80 4.87
C MET A 145 11.53 11.81 5.89
N ASP A 146 11.15 13.01 5.45
CA ASP A 146 10.55 14.02 6.33
C ASP A 146 9.21 13.54 6.90
N THR A 147 8.37 12.91 6.06
CA THR A 147 7.10 12.32 6.51
C THR A 147 7.32 11.23 7.56
N LEU A 148 8.33 10.38 7.37
CA LEU A 148 8.69 9.33 8.33
C LEU A 148 9.22 9.91 9.64
N ARG A 149 10.07 10.94 9.58
CA ARG A 149 10.55 11.67 10.77
C ARG A 149 9.41 12.26 11.57
N ASP A 150 8.48 12.96 10.92
CA ASP A 150 7.28 13.50 11.57
C ASP A 150 6.44 12.44 12.26
N ARG A 151 6.31 11.26 11.63
CA ARG A 151 5.58 10.13 12.22
C ARG A 151 6.30 9.56 13.42
N MET A 152 7.62 9.43 13.37
CA MET A 152 8.44 8.99 14.49
C MET A 152 8.29 9.94 15.68
N VAL A 153 8.48 11.24 15.47
CA VAL A 153 8.33 12.27 16.52
C VAL A 153 6.95 12.22 17.17
N ARG A 154 5.88 12.04 16.38
CA ARG A 154 4.52 11.90 16.94
C ARG A 154 4.38 10.62 17.76
N ALA A 155 4.92 9.50 17.29
CA ALA A 155 4.87 8.22 18.00
C ALA A 155 5.64 8.29 19.33
N GLU A 156 6.84 8.88 19.32
CA GLU A 156 7.64 9.11 20.53
C GLU A 156 6.90 9.97 21.55
N ARG A 157 6.24 11.03 21.09
CA ARG A 157 5.43 11.88 21.95
C ARG A 157 4.27 11.11 22.58
N THR A 158 3.53 10.32 21.78
CA THR A 158 2.42 9.50 22.27
C THR A 158 2.92 8.49 23.32
N CYS A 159 4.02 7.78 23.06
CA CYS A 159 4.62 6.86 24.02
C CYS A 159 5.04 7.57 25.32
N SER A 160 5.58 8.78 25.23
CA SER A 160 5.97 9.57 26.42
C SER A 160 4.74 10.00 27.23
N GLU A 161 3.66 10.44 26.58
CA GLU A 161 2.39 10.81 27.22
C GLU A 161 1.73 9.60 27.91
N GLU A 162 1.74 8.43 27.26
CA GLU A 162 1.23 7.17 27.83
C GLU A 162 2.07 6.72 29.03
N ALA A 163 3.40 6.81 28.95
CA ALA A 163 4.29 6.47 30.08
C ALA A 163 4.03 7.38 31.28
N ALA A 164 3.85 8.68 31.07
CA ALA A 164 3.52 9.63 32.13
C ALA A 164 2.15 9.35 32.76
N LEU A 165 1.16 8.92 31.97
CA LEU A 165 -0.15 8.52 32.46
C LEU A 165 -0.07 7.27 33.34
N ILE A 166 0.67 6.26 32.89
CA ILE A 166 0.90 5.01 33.63
C ILE A 166 1.53 5.32 34.98
N GLU A 167 2.51 6.21 35.06
CA GLU A 167 3.19 6.56 36.29
C GLU A 167 2.24 7.30 37.28
N ARG A 168 1.41 8.20 36.77
CA ARG A 168 0.36 8.84 37.58
C ARG A 168 -0.62 7.82 38.15
N LEU A 169 -1.13 6.91 37.31
CA LEU A 169 -2.06 5.86 37.76
C LEU A 169 -1.44 4.95 38.82
N ARG A 170 -0.14 4.61 38.70
CA ARG A 170 0.59 3.85 39.71
C ARG A 170 0.68 4.59 41.03
N SER A 171 0.98 5.89 40.98
CA SER A 171 1.06 6.74 42.17
C SER A 171 -0.29 6.87 42.87
N ASP A 172 -1.37 7.09 42.11
CA ASP A 172 -2.73 7.16 42.64
C ASP A 172 -3.17 5.84 43.29
N LEU A 173 -2.84 4.71 42.68
CA LEU A 173 -3.11 3.40 43.22
C LEU A 173 -2.35 3.09 44.50
N ALA A 174 -1.10 3.56 44.60
CA ALA A 174 -0.29 3.42 45.81
C ALA A 174 -0.87 4.25 46.96
N LEU A 175 -1.32 5.50 46.67
CA LEU A 175 -1.98 6.36 47.65
C LEU A 175 -3.31 5.76 48.13
N SER A 176 -4.14 5.24 47.24
CA SER A 176 -5.41 4.58 47.60
C SER A 176 -5.21 3.39 48.56
N ARG A 177 -4.20 2.56 48.27
CA ARG A 177 -3.86 1.42 49.16
C ARG A 177 -3.35 1.83 50.52
N SER A 178 -2.69 2.98 50.64
CA SER A 178 -2.22 3.48 51.94
C SER A 178 -3.34 4.08 52.79
N HIS A 179 -4.48 4.43 52.22
CA HIS A 179 -5.65 4.92 52.95
C HIS A 179 -6.57 3.81 53.44
N GLU A 180 -6.42 2.60 52.95
CA GLU A 180 -7.21 1.41 53.37
C GLU A 180 -6.58 0.62 54.54
N GLN A 181 -5.37 0.99 54.97
CA GLN A 181 -4.66 0.44 56.12
C GLN A 181 -4.78 1.33 57.37
#